data_a3374a44ef282e140998deb5a45a4037
#
_entry.id   a3374a44ef282e140998deb5a45a4037
#
_cell.length_a   1.000
_cell.length_b   1.000
_cell.length_c   1.000
_cell.angle_alpha   90.00
_cell.angle_beta   90.00
_cell.angle_gamma   90.00
#
_symmetry.space_group_name_H-M   'P 1'
#
loop_
_entity.id
_entity.type
_entity.pdbx_description
1 polymer ?
#
loop_
_entity_poly.entity_id
_entity_poly.type
_entity_poly.pdbx_seq_one_letter_code
_entity_poly.pdbx_strand_id
1 'polypeptide(L)'
;AHVLKPGEYEWLQRFSTVDPSALNPLVRNNLPEWLWDAFGKYPGEETREELAKSLMHPALLDLRANTMKTNREDLLAQMNALGGRYQAIPTPYAPDGVRIMGKPALQNTVGFKAGMFEVQDEGSQLLAYLLAPKRGEMVVDFCAGAGGKTLAIGALMRSTGRLYAFDTSERRLANLKPRQARSGLSNVHPVWIDSENDAKIKRLAGK
;
A
#
# COMPACT_ATOMS: atom_id res chain seq x y z
N ALA A 1 2.38 -26.33 22.13
CA ALA A 1 1.03 -26.73 21.74
C ALA A 1 1.08 -27.27 20.32
N HIS A 2 0.65 -28.53 20.11
CA HIS A 2 0.64 -29.17 18.80
C HIS A 2 -0.48 -28.57 17.96
N VAL A 3 -0.10 -27.80 16.94
CA VAL A 3 -1.05 -27.17 15.98
C VAL A 3 -1.48 -28.15 14.91
N LEU A 4 -0.70 -29.22 14.66
CA LEU A 4 -0.91 -30.18 13.58
C LEU A 4 -1.34 -31.55 14.12
N LYS A 5 -2.23 -32.22 13.41
CA LYS A 5 -2.59 -33.63 13.66
C LYS A 5 -1.44 -34.55 13.22
N PRO A 6 -1.31 -35.77 13.78
CA PRO A 6 -0.23 -36.70 13.43
C PRO A 6 -0.05 -36.93 11.93
N GLY A 7 -1.15 -37.16 11.20
CA GLY A 7 -1.11 -37.37 9.75
C GLY A 7 -0.71 -36.13 8.93
N GLU A 8 -1.00 -34.93 9.42
CA GLU A 8 -0.55 -33.67 8.79
C GLU A 8 0.95 -33.46 8.99
N TYR A 9 1.47 -33.87 10.12
CA TYR A 9 2.91 -33.82 10.41
C TYR A 9 3.71 -34.78 9.48
N GLU A 10 3.25 -36.03 9.32
CA GLU A 10 3.84 -36.98 8.40
C GLU A 10 3.80 -36.52 6.94
N TRP A 11 2.66 -35.92 6.55
CA TRP A 11 2.51 -35.33 5.22
C TRP A 11 3.51 -34.19 5.00
N LEU A 12 3.69 -33.26 5.95
CA LEU A 12 4.67 -32.19 5.88
C LEU A 12 6.10 -32.70 5.83
N GLN A 13 6.43 -33.76 6.58
CA GLN A 13 7.75 -34.38 6.51
C GLN A 13 8.07 -34.91 5.12
N ARG A 14 7.10 -35.55 4.45
CA ARG A 14 7.28 -35.99 3.05
C ARG A 14 7.53 -34.81 2.11
N PHE A 15 6.86 -33.69 2.29
CA PHE A 15 7.09 -32.51 1.50
C PHE A 15 8.47 -31.89 1.73
N SER A 16 9.02 -31.97 2.93
CA SER A 16 10.35 -31.42 3.22
C SER A 16 11.49 -32.15 2.51
N THR A 17 11.23 -33.36 2.00
CA THR A 17 12.21 -34.16 1.22
C THR A 17 12.10 -33.97 -0.28
N VAL A 18 11.11 -33.23 -0.77
CA VAL A 18 10.94 -32.96 -2.20
C VAL A 18 11.96 -31.91 -2.63
N ASP A 19 12.77 -32.25 -3.64
CA ASP A 19 13.64 -31.26 -4.29
C ASP A 19 12.79 -30.24 -5.06
N PRO A 20 12.79 -28.97 -4.66
CA PRO A 20 12.00 -27.94 -5.36
C PRO A 20 12.39 -27.79 -6.84
N SER A 21 13.65 -28.11 -7.20
CA SER A 21 14.12 -28.00 -8.58
C SER A 21 13.48 -29.03 -9.52
N ALA A 22 13.03 -30.18 -8.98
CA ALA A 22 12.35 -31.22 -9.73
C ALA A 22 10.86 -30.91 -9.98
N LEU A 23 10.29 -29.90 -9.31
CA LEU A 23 8.90 -29.52 -9.48
C LEU A 23 8.69 -28.74 -10.79
N ASN A 24 7.50 -28.90 -11.37
CA ASN A 24 7.05 -28.03 -12.45
C ASN A 24 7.19 -26.56 -12.04
N PRO A 25 7.74 -25.67 -12.89
CA PRO A 25 7.93 -24.25 -12.57
C PRO A 25 6.68 -23.53 -12.03
N LEU A 26 5.48 -23.87 -12.51
CA LEU A 26 4.21 -23.34 -12.01
C LEU A 26 3.98 -23.69 -10.54
N VAL A 27 4.23 -24.95 -10.18
CA VAL A 27 4.09 -25.43 -8.81
C VAL A 27 5.16 -24.82 -7.90
N ARG A 28 6.41 -24.80 -8.36
CA ARG A 28 7.55 -24.27 -7.63
C ARG A 28 7.37 -22.77 -7.29
N ASN A 29 6.84 -22.01 -8.24
CA ASN A 29 6.62 -20.55 -8.08
C ASN A 29 5.19 -20.21 -7.64
N ASN A 30 4.34 -21.23 -7.36
CA ASN A 30 2.96 -21.05 -6.90
C ASN A 30 2.15 -20.07 -7.79
N LEU A 31 2.27 -20.23 -9.11
CA LEU A 31 1.62 -19.37 -10.10
C LEU A 31 0.60 -20.14 -10.94
N PRO A 32 -0.54 -19.52 -11.30
CA PRO A 32 -1.43 -20.06 -12.30
C PRO A 32 -0.83 -19.93 -13.71
N GLU A 33 -1.18 -20.84 -14.60
CA GLU A 33 -0.65 -20.92 -15.95
C GLU A 33 -0.78 -19.61 -16.75
N TRP A 34 -1.95 -18.99 -16.69
CA TRP A 34 -2.19 -17.73 -17.40
C TRP A 34 -1.23 -16.60 -17.00
N LEU A 35 -0.83 -16.54 -15.72
CA LEU A 35 0.11 -15.51 -15.24
C LEU A 35 1.54 -15.85 -15.65
N TRP A 36 1.89 -17.14 -15.61
CA TRP A 36 3.16 -17.63 -16.11
C TRP A 36 3.37 -17.32 -17.59
N ASP A 37 2.31 -17.48 -18.40
CA ASP A 37 2.35 -17.15 -19.82
C ASP A 37 2.40 -15.64 -20.06
N ALA A 38 1.71 -14.86 -19.24
CA ALA A 38 1.80 -13.40 -19.29
C ALA A 38 3.23 -12.90 -19.01
N PHE A 39 3.93 -13.49 -18.04
CA PHE A 39 5.33 -13.17 -17.77
C PHE A 39 6.25 -13.50 -18.96
N GLY A 40 5.96 -14.56 -19.71
CA GLY A 40 6.71 -14.90 -20.91
C GLY A 40 6.57 -13.90 -22.06
N LYS A 41 5.57 -13.00 -21.99
CA LYS A 41 5.33 -11.90 -22.96
C LYS A 41 5.84 -10.56 -22.46
N TYR A 42 6.37 -10.49 -21.25
CA TYR A 42 6.90 -9.26 -20.68
C TYR A 42 8.13 -8.80 -21.46
N PRO A 43 8.17 -7.53 -21.91
CA PRO A 43 9.24 -7.03 -22.77
C PRO A 43 10.51 -6.60 -22.01
N GLY A 44 10.56 -6.78 -20.69
CA GLY A 44 11.70 -6.46 -19.86
C GLY A 44 12.87 -7.45 -20.02
N GLU A 45 13.98 -7.14 -19.37
CA GLU A 45 15.19 -7.97 -19.39
C GLU A 45 15.09 -9.18 -18.45
N GLU A 46 14.19 -9.12 -17.47
CA GLU A 46 14.00 -10.19 -16.49
C GLU A 46 13.36 -11.43 -17.13
N THR A 47 13.86 -12.57 -16.76
CA THR A 47 13.28 -13.85 -17.19
C THR A 47 11.94 -14.08 -16.48
N ARG A 48 11.08 -14.89 -17.11
CA ARG A 48 9.82 -15.37 -16.52
C ARG A 48 10.00 -15.90 -15.09
N GLU A 49 11.10 -16.62 -14.86
CA GLU A 49 11.37 -17.23 -13.58
C GLU A 49 11.82 -16.20 -12.51
N GLU A 50 12.60 -15.20 -12.89
CA GLU A 50 12.99 -14.10 -12.01
C GLU A 50 11.80 -13.27 -11.58
N LEU A 51 10.89 -12.95 -12.51
CA LEU A 51 9.63 -12.29 -12.20
C LEU A 51 8.79 -13.12 -11.24
N ALA A 52 8.66 -14.43 -11.50
CA ALA A 52 7.93 -15.33 -10.63
C ALA A 52 8.51 -15.40 -9.22
N LYS A 53 9.83 -15.51 -9.10
CA LYS A 53 10.54 -15.50 -7.81
C LYS A 53 10.38 -14.17 -7.07
N SER A 54 10.37 -13.05 -7.79
CA SER A 54 10.19 -11.73 -7.16
C SER A 54 8.88 -11.61 -6.40
N LEU A 55 7.80 -12.26 -6.89
CA LEU A 55 6.51 -12.30 -6.21
C LEU A 55 6.49 -13.15 -4.93
N MET A 56 7.47 -14.05 -4.76
CA MET A 56 7.60 -14.88 -3.55
C MET A 56 8.27 -14.13 -2.39
N HIS A 57 8.90 -13.00 -2.66
CA HIS A 57 9.52 -12.20 -1.61
C HIS A 57 8.48 -11.46 -0.77
N PRO A 58 8.68 -11.35 0.54
CA PRO A 58 7.82 -10.53 1.39
C PRO A 58 7.80 -9.08 0.90
N ALA A 59 6.61 -8.47 0.91
CA ALA A 59 6.47 -7.06 0.60
C ALA A 59 7.36 -6.20 1.51
N LEU A 60 7.98 -5.20 0.92
CA LEU A 60 8.74 -4.18 1.64
C LEU A 60 7.79 -3.34 2.50
N LEU A 61 8.30 -2.79 3.58
CA LEU A 61 7.53 -1.92 4.47
C LEU A 61 7.88 -0.47 4.17
N ASP A 62 7.04 0.16 3.36
CA ASP A 62 7.22 1.55 2.98
C ASP A 62 6.25 2.46 3.74
N LEU A 63 6.74 3.62 4.12
CA LEU A 63 6.00 4.70 4.74
C LEU A 63 5.97 5.89 3.79
N ARG A 64 4.91 6.66 3.85
CA ARG A 64 4.81 7.97 3.22
C ARG A 64 4.77 9.04 4.30
N ALA A 65 5.71 9.98 4.28
CA ALA A 65 5.67 11.15 5.14
C ALA A 65 4.38 11.96 4.88
N ASN A 66 3.76 12.41 5.94
CA ASN A 66 2.63 13.32 5.83
C ASN A 66 3.13 14.75 5.69
N THR A 67 3.20 15.25 4.47
CA THR A 67 3.75 16.57 4.15
C THR A 67 2.95 17.75 4.70
N MET A 68 1.81 17.48 5.36
CA MET A 68 1.09 18.48 6.17
C MET A 68 1.73 18.69 7.55
N LYS A 69 2.58 17.75 8.01
CA LYS A 69 3.08 17.71 9.39
C LYS A 69 4.60 17.53 9.49
N THR A 70 5.21 16.93 8.47
CA THR A 70 6.64 16.59 8.46
C THR A 70 7.14 16.51 7.01
N ASN A 71 8.40 16.19 6.83
CA ASN A 71 9.02 15.87 5.56
C ASN A 71 9.73 14.51 5.64
N ARG A 72 10.26 14.03 4.52
CA ARG A 72 10.93 12.73 4.43
C ARG A 72 12.19 12.67 5.30
N GLU A 73 12.97 13.73 5.31
CA GLU A 73 14.25 13.84 6.03
C GLU A 73 14.04 13.75 7.54
N ASP A 74 13.07 14.49 8.07
CA ASP A 74 12.70 14.45 9.48
C ASP A 74 12.12 13.09 9.87
N LEU A 75 11.32 12.47 9.01
CA LEU A 75 10.79 11.13 9.26
C LEU A 75 11.90 10.08 9.29
N LEU A 76 12.87 10.16 8.36
CA LEU A 76 14.05 9.29 8.36
C LEU A 76 14.83 9.43 9.66
N ALA A 77 15.11 10.65 10.09
CA ALA A 77 15.81 10.92 11.33
C ALA A 77 15.06 10.35 12.54
N GLN A 78 13.75 10.54 12.61
CA GLN A 78 12.89 10.00 13.69
C GLN A 78 12.92 8.47 13.73
N MET A 79 12.78 7.80 12.57
CA MET A 79 12.81 6.34 12.52
C MET A 79 14.17 5.78 12.93
N ASN A 80 15.26 6.34 12.39
CA ASN A 80 16.61 5.90 12.70
C ASN A 80 16.98 6.16 14.17
N ALA A 81 16.48 7.22 14.79
CA ALA A 81 16.66 7.48 16.22
C ALA A 81 16.02 6.41 17.13
N LEU A 82 14.98 5.70 16.66
CA LEU A 82 14.40 4.58 17.39
C LEU A 82 15.30 3.32 17.37
N GLY A 83 16.20 3.23 16.39
CA GLY A 83 17.16 2.14 16.24
C GLY A 83 16.57 0.76 15.92
N GLY A 84 17.42 -0.25 15.87
CA GLY A 84 17.03 -1.65 15.71
C GLY A 84 16.15 -1.91 14.48
N ARG A 85 14.94 -2.42 14.68
CA ARG A 85 13.99 -2.77 13.60
C ARG A 85 13.38 -1.56 12.88
N TYR A 86 13.62 -0.34 13.38
CA TYR A 86 13.12 0.91 12.79
C TYR A 86 14.11 1.54 11.79
N GLN A 87 15.28 0.92 11.59
CA GLN A 87 16.23 1.41 10.60
C GLN A 87 15.57 1.69 9.28
N ALA A 88 15.78 2.88 8.76
CA ALA A 88 15.06 3.42 7.62
C ALA A 88 16.00 4.03 6.57
N ILE A 89 15.64 3.88 5.31
CA ILE A 89 16.29 4.49 4.16
C ILE A 89 15.25 5.20 3.29
N PRO A 90 15.63 6.18 2.46
CA PRO A 90 14.70 6.74 1.48
C PRO A 90 14.29 5.67 0.46
N THR A 91 13.03 5.71 -0.01
CA THR A 91 12.63 4.92 -1.17
C THR A 91 13.25 5.51 -2.45
N PRO A 92 13.53 4.69 -3.48
CA PRO A 92 14.25 5.16 -4.67
C PRO A 92 13.48 6.18 -5.53
N TYR A 93 12.14 6.11 -5.57
CA TYR A 93 11.34 6.88 -6.53
C TYR A 93 10.36 7.86 -5.88
N ALA A 94 9.73 7.50 -4.75
CA ALA A 94 8.74 8.37 -4.13
C ALA A 94 9.42 9.48 -3.31
N PRO A 95 9.14 10.78 -3.58
CA PRO A 95 9.79 11.90 -2.87
C PRO A 95 9.59 11.89 -1.36
N ASP A 96 8.42 11.46 -0.89
CA ASP A 96 8.05 11.40 0.53
C ASP A 96 8.18 9.98 1.10
N GLY A 97 8.77 9.05 0.34
CA GLY A 97 8.84 7.63 0.68
C GLY A 97 10.01 7.30 1.60
N VAL A 98 9.73 6.50 2.63
CA VAL A 98 10.71 5.97 3.59
C VAL A 98 10.52 4.46 3.70
N ARG A 99 11.58 3.69 3.48
CA ARG A 99 11.57 2.22 3.60
C ARG A 99 12.13 1.79 4.93
N ILE A 100 11.37 0.97 5.64
CA ILE A 100 11.80 0.37 6.91
C ILE A 100 12.43 -0.99 6.63
N MET A 101 13.65 -1.18 7.10
CA MET A 101 14.42 -2.42 6.85
C MET A 101 13.96 -3.60 7.71
N GLY A 102 13.19 -3.34 8.76
CA GLY A 102 12.61 -4.36 9.63
C GLY A 102 11.08 -4.45 9.52
N LYS A 103 10.48 -5.12 10.50
CA LYS A 103 9.00 -5.18 10.65
C LYS A 103 8.63 -4.78 12.10
N PRO A 104 8.79 -3.50 12.48
CA PRO A 104 8.43 -3.02 13.81
C PRO A 104 6.93 -2.80 13.94
N ALA A 105 6.45 -2.70 15.19
CA ALA A 105 5.07 -2.32 15.52
C ALA A 105 4.90 -0.80 15.40
N LEU A 106 4.79 -0.28 14.17
CA LEU A 106 4.72 1.15 13.85
C LEU A 106 3.58 1.88 14.57
N GLN A 107 2.42 1.22 14.76
CA GLN A 107 1.25 1.77 15.42
C GLN A 107 1.49 2.23 16.87
N ASN A 108 2.56 1.72 17.49
CA ASN A 108 2.92 2.08 18.85
C ASN A 108 3.79 3.34 18.93
N THR A 109 4.33 3.79 17.79
CA THR A 109 5.22 4.97 17.75
C THR A 109 4.44 6.27 17.96
N VAL A 110 5.10 7.26 18.54
CA VAL A 110 4.57 8.62 18.69
C VAL A 110 4.26 9.22 17.32
N GLY A 111 5.16 9.04 16.34
CA GLY A 111 4.99 9.55 14.98
C GLY A 111 3.73 9.01 14.29
N PHE A 112 3.41 7.71 14.44
CA PHE A 112 2.17 7.14 13.90
C PHE A 112 0.92 7.74 14.56
N LYS A 113 0.90 7.81 15.88
CA LYS A 113 -0.22 8.37 16.63
C LYS A 113 -0.45 9.84 16.31
N ALA A 114 0.62 10.59 16.11
CA ALA A 114 0.57 12.00 15.69
C ALA A 114 0.22 12.20 14.20
N GLY A 115 0.18 11.12 13.40
CA GLY A 115 -0.13 11.16 11.96
C GLY A 115 0.98 11.78 11.12
N MET A 116 2.24 11.60 11.54
CA MET A 116 3.41 12.05 10.79
C MET A 116 3.65 11.24 9.54
N PHE A 117 3.14 10.03 9.47
CA PHE A 117 3.27 9.14 8.32
C PHE A 117 2.10 8.18 8.18
N GLU A 118 1.97 7.60 7.00
CA GLU A 118 1.09 6.48 6.69
C GLU A 118 1.88 5.32 6.11
N VAL A 119 1.46 4.09 6.43
CA VAL A 119 1.99 2.89 5.76
C VAL A 119 1.40 2.83 4.36
N GLN A 120 2.25 2.93 3.36
CA GLN A 120 1.85 2.91 1.96
C GLN A 120 3.02 2.49 1.08
N ASP A 121 2.79 1.49 0.25
CA ASP A 121 3.72 1.02 -0.78
C ASP A 121 4.16 2.16 -1.71
N GLU A 122 5.44 2.15 -2.11
CA GLU A 122 6.04 3.18 -2.95
C GLU A 122 5.29 3.40 -4.27
N GLY A 123 4.94 2.32 -4.97
CA GLY A 123 4.20 2.41 -6.23
C GLY A 123 2.84 3.08 -6.05
N SER A 124 2.16 2.80 -4.93
CA SER A 124 0.90 3.47 -4.57
C SER A 124 1.09 4.96 -4.25
N GLN A 125 2.24 5.36 -3.72
CA GLN A 125 2.59 6.78 -3.52
C GLN A 125 2.77 7.49 -4.87
N LEU A 126 3.49 6.87 -5.80
CA LEU A 126 3.76 7.41 -7.14
C LEU A 126 2.48 7.68 -7.93
N LEU A 127 1.43 6.85 -7.78
CA LEU A 127 0.14 7.09 -8.43
C LEU A 127 -0.50 8.42 -8.02
N ALA A 128 -0.33 8.84 -6.76
CA ALA A 128 -0.83 10.14 -6.32
C ALA A 128 -0.02 11.30 -6.93
N TYR A 129 1.29 11.12 -7.11
CA TYR A 129 2.14 12.09 -7.81
C TYR A 129 1.82 12.18 -9.31
N LEU A 130 1.57 11.04 -9.96
CA LEU A 130 1.19 11.01 -11.38
C LEU A 130 -0.14 11.73 -11.65
N LEU A 131 -1.08 11.68 -10.70
CA LEU A 131 -2.31 12.46 -10.78
C LEU A 131 -2.03 13.97 -10.75
N ALA A 132 -0.95 14.40 -10.10
CA ALA A 132 -0.51 15.79 -9.96
C ALA A 132 -1.63 16.78 -9.54
N PRO A 133 -2.39 16.50 -8.47
CA PRO A 133 -3.53 17.30 -8.09
C PRO A 133 -3.09 18.70 -7.63
N LYS A 134 -3.84 19.73 -8.03
CA LYS A 134 -3.54 21.12 -7.67
C LYS A 134 -4.40 21.58 -6.49
N ARG A 135 -3.94 22.61 -5.82
CA ARG A 135 -4.70 23.27 -4.76
C ARG A 135 -6.01 23.84 -5.31
N GLY A 136 -7.09 23.65 -4.56
CA GLY A 136 -8.42 24.19 -4.92
C GLY A 136 -9.21 23.35 -5.90
N GLU A 137 -8.62 22.33 -6.52
CA GLU A 137 -9.32 21.44 -7.45
C GLU A 137 -10.38 20.58 -6.74
N MET A 138 -11.30 20.05 -7.57
CA MET A 138 -12.18 18.97 -7.18
C MET A 138 -11.61 17.66 -7.75
N VAL A 139 -11.28 16.73 -6.86
CA VAL A 139 -10.69 15.44 -7.22
C VAL A 139 -11.55 14.30 -6.68
N VAL A 140 -11.61 13.21 -7.41
CA VAL A 140 -12.33 11.99 -7.00
C VAL A 140 -11.35 10.83 -6.91
N ASP A 141 -11.25 10.20 -5.73
CA ASP A 141 -10.69 8.87 -5.55
C ASP A 141 -11.86 7.87 -5.59
N PHE A 142 -12.02 7.20 -6.74
CA PHE A 142 -13.20 6.40 -7.05
C PHE A 142 -13.22 5.03 -6.35
N CYS A 143 -12.06 4.55 -5.89
CA CYS A 143 -11.91 3.29 -5.16
C CYS A 143 -11.05 3.53 -3.91
N ALA A 144 -11.52 4.43 -3.05
CA ALA A 144 -10.74 4.98 -1.94
C ALA A 144 -10.30 3.94 -0.90
N GLY A 145 -11.10 2.90 -0.69
CA GLY A 145 -10.82 1.89 0.32
C GLY A 145 -10.63 2.49 1.69
N ALA A 146 -9.51 2.16 2.34
CA ALA A 146 -9.11 2.74 3.62
C ALA A 146 -8.35 4.10 3.48
N GLY A 147 -8.32 4.69 2.28
CA GLY A 147 -7.87 6.05 2.03
C GLY A 147 -6.35 6.23 1.84
N GLY A 148 -5.60 5.21 1.50
CA GLY A 148 -4.15 5.36 1.31
C GLY A 148 -3.79 6.42 0.28
N LYS A 149 -4.36 6.32 -0.94
CA LYS A 149 -4.18 7.30 -2.02
C LYS A 149 -4.94 8.60 -1.73
N THR A 150 -6.16 8.52 -1.21
CA THR A 150 -6.94 9.69 -0.77
C THR A 150 -6.11 10.62 0.13
N LEU A 151 -5.46 10.08 1.16
CA LEU A 151 -4.65 10.90 2.08
C LEU A 151 -3.39 11.47 1.42
N ALA A 152 -2.79 10.75 0.45
CA ALA A 152 -1.69 11.26 -0.35
C ALA A 152 -2.14 12.46 -1.20
N ILE A 153 -3.23 12.30 -1.95
CA ILE A 153 -3.83 13.34 -2.79
C ILE A 153 -4.21 14.56 -1.96
N GLY A 154 -4.89 14.36 -0.82
CA GLY A 154 -5.28 15.45 0.07
C GLY A 154 -4.08 16.26 0.61
N ALA A 155 -2.97 15.60 0.90
CA ALA A 155 -1.73 16.25 1.31
C ALA A 155 -1.09 17.05 0.17
N LEU A 156 -1.06 16.52 -1.06
CA LEU A 156 -0.58 17.24 -2.26
C LEU A 156 -1.45 18.47 -2.54
N MET A 157 -2.75 18.39 -2.37
CA MET A 157 -3.68 19.51 -2.46
C MET A 157 -3.54 20.52 -1.30
N ARG A 158 -2.67 20.25 -0.32
CA ARG A 158 -2.52 21.06 0.89
C ARG A 158 -3.83 21.26 1.65
N SER A 159 -4.64 20.22 1.73
CA SER A 159 -5.97 20.26 2.41
C SER A 159 -6.91 21.32 1.86
N THR A 160 -6.80 21.70 0.59
CA THR A 160 -7.66 22.68 -0.09
C THR A 160 -8.51 22.02 -1.18
N GLY A 161 -9.51 22.71 -1.68
CA GLY A 161 -10.42 22.16 -2.70
C GLY A 161 -11.38 21.10 -2.11
N ARG A 162 -11.78 20.14 -2.94
CA ARG A 162 -12.69 19.05 -2.53
C ARG A 162 -12.16 17.71 -3.04
N LEU A 163 -11.95 16.79 -2.13
CA LEU A 163 -11.51 15.43 -2.45
C LEU A 163 -12.61 14.44 -2.02
N TYR A 164 -13.33 13.92 -3.00
CA TYR A 164 -14.33 12.89 -2.76
C TYR A 164 -13.67 11.51 -2.74
N ALA A 165 -13.92 10.76 -1.68
CA ALA A 165 -13.42 9.40 -1.49
C ALA A 165 -14.58 8.41 -1.60
N PHE A 166 -14.80 7.85 -2.79
CA PHE A 166 -15.86 6.89 -3.07
C PHE A 166 -15.39 5.46 -2.85
N ASP A 167 -16.25 4.63 -2.30
CA ASP A 167 -16.07 3.17 -2.26
C ASP A 167 -17.42 2.48 -2.08
N THR A 168 -17.57 1.29 -2.63
CA THR A 168 -18.74 0.44 -2.45
C THR A 168 -18.73 -0.31 -1.11
N SER A 169 -17.62 -0.31 -0.39
CA SER A 169 -17.47 -0.94 0.92
C SER A 169 -17.53 0.10 2.04
N GLU A 170 -18.66 0.18 2.70
CA GLU A 170 -18.85 1.04 3.87
C GLU A 170 -17.80 0.74 4.97
N ARG A 171 -17.48 -0.54 5.18
CA ARG A 171 -16.45 -0.96 6.15
C ARG A 171 -15.07 -0.40 5.81
N ARG A 172 -14.69 -0.34 4.53
CA ARG A 172 -13.40 0.25 4.11
C ARG A 172 -13.38 1.75 4.34
N LEU A 173 -14.46 2.45 4.00
CA LEU A 173 -14.59 3.88 4.28
C LEU A 173 -14.60 4.20 5.78
N ALA A 174 -15.14 3.32 6.61
CA ALA A 174 -15.07 3.48 8.06
C ALA A 174 -13.62 3.49 8.56
N ASN A 175 -12.72 2.70 7.93
CA ASN A 175 -11.29 2.69 8.25
C ASN A 175 -10.55 3.96 7.80
N LEU A 176 -11.10 4.73 6.85
CA LEU A 176 -10.55 6.01 6.43
C LEU A 176 -10.72 7.09 7.52
N LYS A 177 -11.85 7.12 8.24
CA LYS A 177 -12.15 8.16 9.22
C LYS A 177 -11.04 8.40 10.27
N PRO A 178 -10.56 7.39 11.02
CA PRO A 178 -9.50 7.59 12.00
C PRO A 178 -8.17 8.01 11.37
N ARG A 179 -7.89 7.57 10.14
CA ARG A 179 -6.69 7.96 9.39
C ARG A 179 -6.77 9.41 8.95
N GLN A 180 -7.92 9.84 8.43
CA GLN A 180 -8.18 11.23 8.07
C GLN A 180 -8.02 12.15 9.29
N ALA A 181 -8.65 11.80 10.42
CA ALA A 181 -8.54 12.59 11.66
C ALA A 181 -7.08 12.74 12.09
N ARG A 182 -6.30 11.64 12.04
CA ARG A 182 -4.88 11.65 12.38
C ARG A 182 -4.04 12.43 11.38
N SER A 183 -4.40 12.44 10.09
CA SER A 183 -3.64 13.14 9.05
C SER A 183 -3.71 14.67 9.13
N GLY A 184 -4.78 15.22 9.71
CA GLY A 184 -5.04 16.64 9.76
C GLY A 184 -5.68 17.22 8.49
N LEU A 185 -6.16 16.37 7.56
CA LEU A 185 -6.82 16.80 6.33
C LEU A 185 -8.29 17.13 6.58
N SER A 186 -8.75 18.26 6.06
CA SER A 186 -10.13 18.74 6.16
C SER A 186 -10.91 18.71 4.84
N ASN A 187 -10.22 18.49 3.70
CA ASN A 187 -10.82 18.53 2.37
C ASN A 187 -11.31 17.17 1.85
N VAL A 188 -11.25 16.12 2.66
CA VAL A 188 -11.63 14.74 2.28
C VAL A 188 -13.09 14.50 2.66
N HIS A 189 -13.88 14.04 1.69
CA HIS A 189 -15.30 13.73 1.82
C HIS A 189 -15.54 12.25 1.50
N PRO A 190 -15.53 11.34 2.50
CA PRO A 190 -15.85 9.94 2.28
C PRO A 190 -17.34 9.78 1.95
N VAL A 191 -17.63 9.08 0.86
CA VAL A 191 -19.00 8.86 0.37
C VAL A 191 -19.16 7.42 -0.08
N TRP A 192 -20.01 6.69 0.62
CA TRP A 192 -20.41 5.36 0.17
C TRP A 192 -21.29 5.46 -1.08
N ILE A 193 -21.03 4.60 -2.05
CA ILE A 193 -21.77 4.46 -3.30
C ILE A 193 -22.20 2.98 -3.46
N ASP A 194 -23.34 2.75 -4.08
CA ASP A 194 -23.82 1.40 -4.36
C ASP A 194 -23.16 0.77 -5.60
N SER A 195 -22.86 1.59 -6.60
CA SER A 195 -22.24 1.20 -7.86
C SER A 195 -21.60 2.41 -8.56
N GLU A 196 -20.94 2.18 -9.69
CA GLU A 196 -20.43 3.24 -10.57
C GLU A 196 -21.53 4.12 -11.17
N ASN A 197 -22.81 3.70 -11.09
CA ASN A 197 -23.97 4.43 -11.60
C ASN A 197 -24.73 5.22 -10.53
N ASP A 198 -24.23 5.27 -9.29
CA ASP A 198 -24.87 5.99 -8.17
C ASP A 198 -25.18 7.45 -8.53
N ALA A 199 -26.32 7.93 -8.09
CA ALA A 199 -26.77 9.30 -8.30
C ALA A 199 -25.80 10.36 -7.72
N LYS A 200 -25.05 10.02 -6.67
CA LYS A 200 -24.02 10.88 -6.07
C LYS A 200 -22.88 11.16 -7.04
N ILE A 201 -22.51 10.16 -7.87
CA ILE A 201 -21.48 10.28 -8.91
C ILE A 201 -22.01 11.14 -10.05
N LYS A 202 -23.24 10.86 -10.52
CA LYS A 202 -23.87 11.61 -11.62
C LYS A 202 -23.95 13.11 -11.36
N ARG A 203 -24.11 13.52 -10.09
CA ARG A 203 -24.10 14.94 -9.68
C ARG A 203 -22.77 15.66 -9.87
N LEU A 204 -21.66 14.91 -10.03
CA LEU A 204 -20.32 15.45 -10.25
C LEU A 204 -19.94 15.47 -11.74
N ALA A 205 -20.72 14.83 -12.60
CA ALA A 205 -20.46 14.80 -14.05
C ALA A 205 -20.47 16.23 -14.63
N GLY A 206 -19.42 16.58 -15.36
CA GLY A 206 -19.27 17.89 -16.01
C GLY A 206 -18.90 19.07 -15.09
N LYS A 207 -18.47 18.78 -13.86
CA LYS A 207 -18.03 19.83 -12.91
C LYS A 207 -16.51 19.90 -12.83
#